data_b988c35d84d1fb399f4019edac5c2a43
#
_entry.id   b988c35d84d1fb399f4019edac5c2a43
#
_cell.length_a   1.000
_cell.length_b   1.000
_cell.length_c   1.000
_cell.angle_alpha   90.00
_cell.angle_beta   90.00
_cell.angle_gamma   90.00
#
_symmetry.space_group_name_H-M   'P 1'
#
loop_
_entity.id
_entity.type
_entity.pdbx_description
1 polymer ?
#
loop_
_entity_poly.entity_id
_entity_poly.type
_entity_poly.pdbx_seq_one_letter_code
_entity_poly.pdbx_strand_id
1 'polypeptide(L)'
;MGKYFGTDGFRGEANVDLTVEHAYKVGRYLGYYFGKEKQGDDRARIVIGKDTRRSSYMFEYSLVAGLTASGADVFLMHVTPTPSVSYIVRADEFDCGIMISASHNPFYDNGIKIINSHGAKMDAAVEKLIEDYIDGLVPGIPFATKEKIGRTTDYSMGRNRYIGYLMTLPTRAFKNLRVGLDCANGASSTVAKAVFDALGAKTYVINNTPDGTNINTNCGSTHIEGLQKFVVENNLDAGFAYDGDADRCLAVDEKGNLVDGDAIIYICGKYLRDRGRLNNNKVVTTVMSNLGLYKALDAEGIGYEKTAVGDKYVYECMMENGYILGGEQSGHIIFSKNARTGDGVLTSLKIMEAMVEEKMPLSELTRGLTIYPQLLVNVKVTSKKEVMEDADVLAAAKKVEEALGDDGRILLRQSGTEPLIRVMVEAKTDEICKEHVDAVVDVIRSKGYEVQ
;
A
#
# COMPACT_ATOMS: atom_id res chain seq x y z
N MET A 1 14.58 2.76 -11.56
CA MET A 1 13.16 2.96 -11.88
C MET A 1 13.03 3.04 -13.39
N GLY A 2 11.95 2.48 -13.93
CA GLY A 2 11.62 2.60 -15.34
C GLY A 2 11.20 4.02 -15.73
N LYS A 3 10.93 4.22 -17.01
CA LYS A 3 10.44 5.49 -17.55
C LYS A 3 8.97 5.75 -17.16
N TYR A 4 8.16 4.70 -17.16
CA TYR A 4 6.73 4.75 -16.88
C TYR A 4 6.38 4.03 -15.56
N PHE A 5 7.01 2.86 -15.30
CA PHE A 5 6.77 2.09 -14.09
C PHE A 5 7.63 2.58 -12.93
N GLY A 6 6.97 3.08 -11.90
CA GLY A 6 7.56 3.43 -10.61
C GLY A 6 7.60 2.23 -9.64
N THR A 7 7.73 2.52 -8.34
CA THR A 7 7.70 1.47 -7.29
C THR A 7 6.33 0.81 -7.13
N ASP A 8 5.24 1.45 -7.62
CA ASP A 8 3.87 0.96 -7.45
C ASP A 8 3.06 1.09 -8.75
N GLY A 9 3.61 0.56 -9.85
CA GLY A 9 2.99 0.53 -11.16
C GLY A 9 3.22 1.81 -11.99
N PHE A 10 2.53 1.89 -13.11
CA PHE A 10 2.50 3.06 -13.99
C PHE A 10 1.41 3.99 -13.51
N ARG A 11 1.76 5.15 -12.95
CA ARG A 11 0.83 6.15 -12.41
C ARG A 11 0.95 7.47 -13.14
N GLY A 12 -0.16 8.20 -13.20
CA GLY A 12 -0.19 9.57 -13.70
C GLY A 12 -1.61 10.13 -13.79
N GLU A 13 -1.72 11.40 -14.13
CA GLU A 13 -3.01 12.03 -14.40
C GLU A 13 -3.63 11.38 -15.65
N ALA A 14 -4.91 11.00 -15.51
CA ALA A 14 -5.63 10.25 -16.54
C ALA A 14 -5.79 11.08 -17.82
N ASN A 15 -5.41 10.52 -18.97
CA ASN A 15 -5.34 11.16 -20.30
C ASN A 15 -4.33 12.32 -20.43
N VAL A 16 -3.47 12.50 -19.42
CA VAL A 16 -2.32 13.43 -19.48
C VAL A 16 -1.03 12.62 -19.51
N ASP A 17 -0.67 11.99 -18.37
CA ASP A 17 0.54 11.17 -18.25
C ASP A 17 0.25 9.70 -18.58
N LEU A 18 -0.89 9.18 -18.08
CA LEU A 18 -1.39 7.84 -18.37
C LEU A 18 -2.59 7.93 -19.31
N THR A 19 -2.42 7.46 -20.56
CA THR A 19 -3.44 7.55 -21.60
C THR A 19 -4.08 6.19 -21.91
N VAL A 20 -5.22 6.20 -22.61
CA VAL A 20 -5.86 4.99 -23.14
C VAL A 20 -4.94 4.22 -24.09
N GLU A 21 -4.07 4.92 -24.83
CA GLU A 21 -3.09 4.28 -25.72
C GLU A 21 -2.03 3.53 -24.91
N HIS A 22 -1.54 4.10 -23.81
CA HIS A 22 -0.64 3.40 -22.90
C HIS A 22 -1.29 2.12 -22.35
N ALA A 23 -2.51 2.20 -21.87
CA ALA A 23 -3.26 1.05 -21.35
C ALA A 23 -3.47 -0.02 -22.42
N TYR A 24 -3.82 0.38 -23.65
CA TYR A 24 -3.95 -0.54 -24.78
C TYR A 24 -2.63 -1.26 -25.08
N LYS A 25 -1.50 -0.53 -25.12
CA LYS A 25 -0.18 -1.10 -25.39
C LYS A 25 0.25 -2.04 -24.25
N VAL A 26 0.00 -1.68 -22.99
CA VAL A 26 0.23 -2.58 -21.85
C VAL A 26 -0.55 -3.88 -22.04
N GLY A 27 -1.83 -3.80 -22.37
CA GLY A 27 -2.66 -4.98 -22.65
C GLY A 27 -2.14 -5.80 -23.83
N ARG A 28 -1.75 -5.14 -24.94
CA ARG A 28 -1.15 -5.81 -26.12
C ARG A 28 0.08 -6.62 -25.72
N TYR A 29 0.98 -5.99 -24.97
CA TYR A 29 2.23 -6.65 -24.61
C TYR A 29 2.02 -7.81 -23.64
N LEU A 30 1.21 -7.63 -22.59
CA LEU A 30 0.93 -8.69 -21.63
C LEU A 30 0.24 -9.89 -22.27
N GLY A 31 -0.76 -9.66 -23.13
CA GLY A 31 -1.43 -10.74 -23.85
C GLY A 31 -0.48 -11.55 -24.74
N TYR A 32 0.45 -10.87 -25.41
CA TYR A 32 1.51 -11.51 -26.18
C TYR A 32 2.53 -12.23 -25.30
N TYR A 33 3.02 -11.57 -24.25
CA TYR A 33 4.07 -12.10 -23.39
C TYR A 33 3.66 -13.42 -22.73
N PHE A 34 2.47 -13.48 -22.14
CA PHE A 34 1.97 -14.71 -21.54
C PHE A 34 1.39 -15.70 -22.56
N GLY A 35 0.95 -15.22 -23.71
CA GLY A 35 0.40 -16.07 -24.78
C GLY A 35 1.46 -16.86 -25.54
N LYS A 36 2.69 -16.33 -25.68
CA LYS A 36 3.74 -16.97 -26.49
C LYS A 36 4.20 -18.35 -26.00
N GLU A 37 4.00 -18.64 -24.70
CA GLU A 37 4.39 -19.92 -24.08
C GLU A 37 3.25 -20.93 -24.07
N LYS A 38 2.02 -20.52 -24.45
CA LYS A 38 0.85 -21.39 -24.47
C LYS A 38 0.87 -22.29 -25.73
N GLN A 39 0.42 -23.53 -25.58
CA GLN A 39 0.40 -24.53 -26.65
C GLN A 39 -1.03 -24.89 -27.06
N GLY A 40 -1.21 -25.21 -28.31
CA GLY A 40 -2.52 -25.62 -28.83
C GLY A 40 -3.58 -24.55 -28.71
N ASP A 41 -4.69 -24.89 -28.05
CA ASP A 41 -5.82 -24.00 -27.78
C ASP A 41 -5.73 -23.28 -26.44
N ASP A 42 -4.66 -23.52 -25.67
CA ASP A 42 -4.41 -22.82 -24.41
C ASP A 42 -4.18 -21.33 -24.63
N ARG A 43 -4.70 -20.50 -23.73
CA ARG A 43 -4.61 -19.05 -23.79
C ARG A 43 -4.09 -18.48 -22.50
N ALA A 44 -3.42 -17.34 -22.60
CA ALA A 44 -3.13 -16.58 -21.41
C ALA A 44 -4.42 -16.14 -20.73
N ARG A 45 -4.51 -16.34 -19.41
CA ARG A 45 -5.65 -15.98 -18.56
C ARG A 45 -5.24 -14.81 -17.68
N ILE A 46 -5.89 -13.66 -17.88
CA ILE A 46 -5.53 -12.43 -17.19
C ILE A 46 -6.76 -11.89 -16.45
N VAL A 47 -6.62 -11.64 -15.15
CA VAL A 47 -7.69 -11.08 -14.32
C VAL A 47 -7.47 -9.59 -14.10
N ILE A 48 -8.54 -8.79 -14.18
CA ILE A 48 -8.50 -7.34 -13.99
C ILE A 48 -9.45 -6.94 -12.87
N GLY A 49 -8.91 -6.17 -11.92
CA GLY A 49 -9.67 -5.41 -10.92
C GLY A 49 -9.44 -3.91 -11.07
N LYS A 50 -10.33 -3.13 -10.48
CA LYS A 50 -10.22 -1.66 -10.50
C LYS A 50 -10.78 -1.05 -9.22
N ASP A 51 -10.36 0.18 -8.94
CA ASP A 51 -11.00 1.02 -7.93
C ASP A 51 -12.23 1.77 -8.51
N THR A 52 -12.76 2.70 -7.75
CA THR A 52 -14.00 3.41 -8.06
C THR A 52 -13.83 4.64 -8.95
N ARG A 53 -12.60 4.99 -9.35
CA ARG A 53 -12.32 6.18 -10.18
C ARG A 53 -13.08 6.11 -11.50
N ARG A 54 -13.58 7.24 -11.96
CA ARG A 54 -14.27 7.34 -13.26
C ARG A 54 -13.39 6.85 -14.40
N SER A 55 -12.11 7.23 -14.40
CA SER A 55 -11.13 6.81 -15.41
C SER A 55 -10.79 5.32 -15.39
N SER A 56 -11.04 4.61 -14.29
CA SER A 56 -10.76 3.18 -14.18
C SER A 56 -11.55 2.34 -15.19
N TYR A 57 -12.79 2.75 -15.52
CA TYR A 57 -13.60 2.09 -16.56
C TYR A 57 -13.00 2.27 -17.95
N MET A 58 -12.54 3.47 -18.27
CA MET A 58 -11.89 3.78 -19.53
C MET A 58 -10.62 2.95 -19.73
N PHE A 59 -9.77 2.86 -18.70
CA PHE A 59 -8.55 2.05 -18.75
C PHE A 59 -8.83 0.55 -18.78
N GLU A 60 -9.86 0.07 -18.07
CA GLU A 60 -10.28 -1.33 -18.15
C GLU A 60 -10.63 -1.73 -19.57
N TYR A 61 -11.47 -0.96 -20.26
CA TYR A 61 -11.84 -1.25 -21.67
C TYR A 61 -10.64 -1.21 -22.61
N SER A 62 -9.71 -0.29 -22.38
CA SER A 62 -8.52 -0.16 -23.19
C SER A 62 -7.56 -1.36 -23.01
N LEU A 63 -7.32 -1.77 -21.76
CA LEU A 63 -6.56 -2.99 -21.43
C LEU A 63 -7.20 -4.24 -22.03
N VAL A 64 -8.52 -4.40 -21.87
CA VAL A 64 -9.29 -5.53 -22.42
C VAL A 64 -9.12 -5.61 -23.94
N ALA A 65 -9.26 -4.48 -24.64
CA ALA A 65 -9.08 -4.45 -26.10
C ALA A 65 -7.65 -4.88 -26.50
N GLY A 66 -6.63 -4.42 -25.77
CA GLY A 66 -5.24 -4.81 -26.03
C GLY A 66 -4.98 -6.30 -25.79
N LEU A 67 -5.44 -6.82 -24.65
CA LEU A 67 -5.28 -8.22 -24.25
C LEU A 67 -5.96 -9.18 -25.21
N THR A 68 -7.25 -8.95 -25.50
CA THR A 68 -8.02 -9.82 -26.38
C THR A 68 -7.53 -9.77 -27.82
N ALA A 69 -7.08 -8.60 -28.30
CA ALA A 69 -6.44 -8.45 -29.61
C ALA A 69 -5.09 -9.19 -29.72
N SER A 70 -4.48 -9.55 -28.59
CA SER A 70 -3.28 -10.40 -28.51
C SER A 70 -3.58 -11.87 -28.20
N GLY A 71 -4.87 -12.25 -28.11
CA GLY A 71 -5.31 -13.63 -27.92
C GLY A 71 -5.46 -14.08 -26.46
N ALA A 72 -5.28 -13.19 -25.47
CA ALA A 72 -5.48 -13.52 -24.06
C ALA A 72 -6.96 -13.48 -23.68
N ASP A 73 -7.38 -14.43 -22.84
CA ASP A 73 -8.68 -14.39 -22.20
C ASP A 73 -8.66 -13.51 -20.95
N VAL A 74 -9.65 -12.64 -20.80
CA VAL A 74 -9.71 -11.60 -19.76
C VAL A 74 -10.89 -11.84 -18.84
N PHE A 75 -10.63 -11.74 -17.54
CA PHE A 75 -11.59 -11.97 -16.47
C PHE A 75 -11.76 -10.70 -15.64
N LEU A 76 -12.97 -10.15 -15.62
CA LEU A 76 -13.28 -8.86 -14.99
C LEU A 76 -13.87 -9.03 -13.60
N MET A 77 -13.12 -8.66 -12.56
CA MET A 77 -13.59 -8.62 -11.17
C MET A 77 -14.36 -7.34 -10.84
N HIS A 78 -14.32 -6.37 -11.75
CA HIS A 78 -14.89 -5.03 -11.55
C HIS A 78 -14.26 -4.30 -10.34
N VAL A 79 -15.06 -3.51 -9.60
CA VAL A 79 -14.57 -2.80 -8.42
C VAL A 79 -14.24 -3.79 -7.30
N THR A 80 -12.95 -3.84 -6.95
CA THR A 80 -12.41 -4.75 -5.94
C THR A 80 -11.08 -4.23 -5.39
N PRO A 81 -10.69 -4.55 -4.14
CA PRO A 81 -9.39 -4.20 -3.57
C PRO A 81 -8.19 -4.80 -4.32
N THR A 82 -7.05 -4.11 -4.29
CA THR A 82 -5.77 -4.64 -4.82
C THR A 82 -5.43 -6.03 -4.27
N PRO A 83 -5.50 -6.29 -2.94
CA PRO A 83 -5.22 -7.61 -2.40
C PRO A 83 -6.18 -8.70 -2.88
N SER A 84 -7.39 -8.35 -3.28
CA SER A 84 -8.35 -9.29 -3.90
C SER A 84 -7.83 -9.82 -5.24
N VAL A 85 -7.26 -8.95 -6.09
CA VAL A 85 -6.63 -9.37 -7.35
C VAL A 85 -5.42 -10.25 -7.07
N SER A 86 -4.54 -9.85 -6.14
CA SER A 86 -3.37 -10.62 -5.71
C SER A 86 -3.77 -12.02 -5.20
N TYR A 87 -4.83 -12.12 -4.43
CA TYR A 87 -5.34 -13.40 -3.93
C TYR A 87 -5.86 -14.27 -5.07
N ILE A 88 -6.69 -13.74 -5.95
CA ILE A 88 -7.36 -14.50 -7.02
C ILE A 88 -6.36 -14.96 -8.08
N VAL A 89 -5.35 -14.18 -8.41
CA VAL A 89 -4.28 -14.62 -9.34
C VAL A 89 -3.70 -15.96 -8.90
N ARG A 90 -3.41 -16.12 -7.61
CA ARG A 90 -2.86 -17.36 -7.05
C ARG A 90 -3.91 -18.47 -6.89
N ALA A 91 -5.07 -18.10 -6.36
CA ALA A 91 -6.09 -19.06 -5.98
C ALA A 91 -6.76 -19.75 -7.20
N ASP A 92 -6.79 -19.06 -8.34
CA ASP A 92 -7.43 -19.52 -9.57
C ASP A 92 -6.42 -19.68 -10.72
N GLU A 93 -5.11 -19.66 -10.39
CA GLU A 93 -4.01 -19.96 -11.32
C GLU A 93 -4.06 -19.10 -12.60
N PHE A 94 -4.24 -17.78 -12.44
CA PHE A 94 -4.10 -16.84 -13.54
C PHE A 94 -2.63 -16.58 -13.85
N ASP A 95 -2.31 -16.33 -15.13
CA ASP A 95 -0.96 -16.01 -15.56
C ASP A 95 -0.53 -14.63 -15.04
N CYS A 96 -1.50 -13.69 -14.96
CA CYS A 96 -1.26 -12.33 -14.56
C CYS A 96 -2.54 -11.69 -13.99
N GLY A 97 -2.37 -10.78 -13.06
CA GLY A 97 -3.40 -9.86 -12.57
C GLY A 97 -3.07 -8.43 -12.93
N ILE A 98 -4.09 -7.63 -13.16
CA ILE A 98 -3.97 -6.18 -13.36
C ILE A 98 -4.90 -5.48 -12.38
N MET A 99 -4.36 -4.52 -11.63
CA MET A 99 -5.17 -3.62 -10.81
C MET A 99 -5.08 -2.21 -11.35
N ILE A 100 -6.24 -1.61 -11.62
CA ILE A 100 -6.38 -0.24 -12.10
C ILE A 100 -6.70 0.66 -10.92
N SER A 101 -5.68 1.34 -10.39
CA SER A 101 -5.78 2.26 -9.26
C SER A 101 -4.53 3.11 -9.10
N ALA A 102 -4.71 4.31 -8.56
CA ALA A 102 -3.63 5.16 -8.04
C ALA A 102 -3.65 5.24 -6.50
N SER A 103 -4.20 4.21 -5.81
CA SER A 103 -4.22 4.09 -4.34
C SER A 103 -4.85 5.34 -3.68
N HIS A 104 -4.07 6.07 -2.88
CA HIS A 104 -4.52 7.24 -2.11
C HIS A 104 -4.50 8.57 -2.90
N ASN A 105 -4.08 8.58 -4.16
CA ASN A 105 -4.05 9.80 -4.98
C ASN A 105 -5.46 10.35 -5.25
N PRO A 106 -5.60 11.63 -5.62
CA PRO A 106 -6.87 12.21 -6.05
C PRO A 106 -7.53 11.46 -7.22
N PHE A 107 -8.81 11.66 -7.43
CA PHE A 107 -9.63 10.92 -8.41
C PHE A 107 -9.17 11.08 -9.88
N TYR A 108 -8.53 12.19 -10.21
CA TYR A 108 -8.05 12.48 -11.57
C TYR A 108 -6.76 11.73 -11.93
N ASP A 109 -6.01 11.26 -10.94
CA ASP A 109 -4.91 10.33 -11.17
C ASP A 109 -5.45 8.90 -11.33
N ASN A 110 -4.70 8.07 -12.03
CA ASN A 110 -4.93 6.63 -12.07
C ASN A 110 -3.61 5.87 -12.22
N GLY A 111 -3.67 4.55 -12.18
CA GLY A 111 -2.51 3.69 -12.32
C GLY A 111 -2.84 2.30 -12.85
N ILE A 112 -1.82 1.64 -13.35
CA ILE A 112 -1.87 0.24 -13.78
C ILE A 112 -0.79 -0.51 -13.00
N LYS A 113 -1.22 -1.36 -12.06
CA LYS A 113 -0.36 -2.26 -11.29
C LYS A 113 -0.44 -3.65 -11.92
N ILE A 114 0.71 -4.25 -12.21
CA ILE A 114 0.79 -5.59 -12.79
C ILE A 114 1.22 -6.58 -11.70
N ILE A 115 0.47 -7.67 -11.57
CA ILE A 115 0.63 -8.67 -10.52
C ILE A 115 0.97 -10.00 -11.20
N ASN A 116 2.09 -10.62 -10.82
CA ASN A 116 2.53 -11.89 -11.37
C ASN A 116 1.68 -13.08 -10.87
N SER A 117 1.87 -14.26 -11.43
CA SER A 117 1.12 -15.49 -11.08
C SER A 117 1.25 -15.89 -9.59
N HIS A 118 2.26 -15.39 -8.89
CA HIS A 118 2.44 -15.61 -7.45
C HIS A 118 1.70 -14.59 -6.57
N GLY A 119 0.97 -13.65 -7.18
CA GLY A 119 0.23 -12.60 -6.48
C GLY A 119 1.10 -11.45 -5.97
N ALA A 120 2.35 -11.39 -6.39
CA ALA A 120 3.29 -10.31 -6.08
C ALA A 120 3.38 -9.31 -7.24
N LYS A 121 4.04 -8.18 -7.02
CA LYS A 121 4.33 -7.22 -8.10
C LYS A 121 5.10 -7.89 -9.23
N MET A 122 4.86 -7.43 -10.46
CA MET A 122 5.55 -7.92 -11.65
C MET A 122 7.06 -7.63 -11.56
N ASP A 123 7.85 -8.51 -12.15
CA ASP A 123 9.30 -8.34 -12.23
C ASP A 123 9.66 -7.10 -13.08
N ALA A 124 10.62 -6.32 -12.59
CA ALA A 124 11.08 -5.10 -13.27
C ALA A 124 11.58 -5.37 -14.71
N ALA A 125 12.08 -6.57 -14.99
CA ALA A 125 12.49 -6.96 -16.33
C ALA A 125 11.29 -7.01 -17.31
N VAL A 126 10.13 -7.49 -16.86
CA VAL A 126 8.91 -7.54 -17.65
C VAL A 126 8.33 -6.12 -17.82
N GLU A 127 8.31 -5.32 -16.76
CA GLU A 127 7.91 -3.91 -16.83
C GLU A 127 8.75 -3.14 -17.85
N LYS A 128 10.07 -3.36 -17.86
CA LYS A 128 10.97 -2.74 -18.87
C LYS A 128 10.64 -3.14 -20.29
N LEU A 129 10.29 -4.39 -20.54
CA LEU A 129 9.88 -4.86 -21.87
C LEU A 129 8.55 -4.21 -22.31
N ILE A 130 7.63 -3.97 -21.38
CA ILE A 130 6.39 -3.22 -21.65
C ILE A 130 6.72 -1.77 -22.04
N GLU A 131 7.63 -1.12 -21.30
CA GLU A 131 8.09 0.25 -21.62
C GLU A 131 8.71 0.32 -23.01
N ASP A 132 9.58 -0.62 -23.35
CA ASP A 132 10.21 -0.70 -24.68
C ASP A 132 9.17 -0.87 -25.80
N TYR A 133 8.10 -1.63 -25.54
CA TYR A 133 6.99 -1.75 -26.49
C TYR A 133 6.16 -0.46 -26.59
N ILE A 134 5.91 0.22 -25.49
CA ILE A 134 5.21 1.52 -25.49
C ILE A 134 5.98 2.54 -26.34
N ASP A 135 7.30 2.58 -26.18
CA ASP A 135 8.20 3.49 -26.89
C ASP A 135 8.50 3.07 -28.36
N GLY A 136 8.00 1.90 -28.79
CA GLY A 136 8.22 1.39 -30.14
C GLY A 136 9.65 0.86 -30.39
N LEU A 137 10.37 0.52 -29.33
CA LEU A 137 11.75 -0.01 -29.39
C LEU A 137 11.81 -1.51 -29.70
N VAL A 138 10.67 -2.20 -29.64
CA VAL A 138 10.55 -3.62 -29.98
C VAL A 138 9.61 -3.84 -31.17
N PRO A 139 9.74 -4.96 -31.92
CA PRO A 139 8.89 -5.26 -33.05
C PRO A 139 7.40 -5.26 -32.71
N GLY A 140 6.57 -4.89 -33.68
CA GLY A 140 5.12 -4.93 -33.55
C GLY A 140 4.60 -6.33 -33.23
N ILE A 141 3.64 -6.41 -32.30
CA ILE A 141 2.97 -7.65 -31.92
C ILE A 141 1.88 -7.97 -32.96
N PRO A 142 1.82 -9.20 -33.47
CA PRO A 142 0.75 -9.59 -34.40
C PRO A 142 -0.62 -9.56 -33.70
N PHE A 143 -1.66 -9.29 -34.50
CA PHE A 143 -3.04 -9.39 -33.99
C PHE A 143 -3.52 -10.84 -34.06
N ALA A 144 -4.19 -11.27 -33.01
CA ALA A 144 -4.96 -12.51 -33.06
C ALA A 144 -6.14 -12.35 -34.01
N THR A 145 -6.45 -13.41 -34.75
CA THR A 145 -7.51 -13.41 -35.75
C THR A 145 -8.45 -14.59 -35.57
N LYS A 146 -9.68 -14.45 -35.99
CA LYS A 146 -10.72 -15.49 -35.98
C LYS A 146 -10.89 -16.06 -34.55
N GLU A 147 -10.85 -17.38 -34.41
CA GLU A 147 -10.97 -18.12 -33.16
C GLU A 147 -9.82 -17.84 -32.16
N LYS A 148 -8.72 -17.24 -32.62
CA LYS A 148 -7.58 -16.86 -31.75
C LYS A 148 -7.79 -15.56 -30.99
N ILE A 149 -8.81 -14.76 -31.32
CA ILE A 149 -9.16 -13.57 -30.53
C ILE A 149 -9.56 -13.99 -29.13
N GLY A 150 -9.02 -13.31 -28.10
CA GLY A 150 -9.33 -13.60 -26.70
C GLY A 150 -10.78 -13.29 -26.34
N ARG A 151 -11.25 -13.85 -25.24
CA ARG A 151 -12.61 -13.64 -24.70
C ARG A 151 -12.58 -12.75 -23.48
N THR A 152 -13.73 -12.13 -23.21
CA THR A 152 -13.95 -11.40 -21.95
C THR A 152 -15.02 -12.12 -21.14
N THR A 153 -14.76 -12.33 -19.86
CA THR A 153 -15.65 -13.01 -18.94
C THR A 153 -15.90 -12.12 -17.73
N ASP A 154 -17.16 -11.95 -17.31
CA ASP A 154 -17.49 -11.39 -16.00
C ASP A 154 -17.02 -12.37 -14.91
N TYR A 155 -16.17 -11.88 -14.00
CA TYR A 155 -15.59 -12.68 -12.94
C TYR A 155 -15.80 -12.06 -11.55
N SER A 156 -16.95 -11.45 -11.34
CA SER A 156 -17.37 -10.91 -10.04
C SER A 156 -17.33 -11.95 -8.91
N MET A 157 -17.44 -13.25 -9.26
CA MET A 157 -17.24 -14.36 -8.32
C MET A 157 -15.85 -14.36 -7.66
N GLY A 158 -14.82 -13.86 -8.32
CA GLY A 158 -13.47 -13.74 -7.76
C GLY A 158 -13.47 -12.86 -6.51
N ARG A 159 -14.14 -11.71 -6.54
CA ARG A 159 -14.32 -10.86 -5.36
C ARG A 159 -15.04 -11.60 -4.22
N ASN A 160 -16.09 -12.36 -4.51
CA ASN A 160 -16.82 -13.12 -3.51
C ASN A 160 -15.96 -14.24 -2.89
N ARG A 161 -15.07 -14.86 -3.67
CA ARG A 161 -14.09 -15.83 -3.15
C ARG A 161 -13.09 -15.18 -2.19
N TYR A 162 -12.63 -13.98 -2.51
CA TYR A 162 -11.75 -13.22 -1.61
C TYR A 162 -12.48 -12.85 -0.30
N ILE A 163 -13.75 -12.39 -0.37
CA ILE A 163 -14.60 -12.17 0.80
C ILE A 163 -14.69 -13.45 1.65
N GLY A 164 -15.00 -14.57 1.02
CA GLY A 164 -15.05 -15.88 1.70
C GLY A 164 -13.73 -16.25 2.35
N TYR A 165 -12.61 -16.03 1.66
CA TYR A 165 -11.28 -16.25 2.21
C TYR A 165 -11.03 -15.40 3.47
N LEU A 166 -11.29 -14.09 3.43
CA LEU A 166 -11.13 -13.23 4.59
C LEU A 166 -11.93 -13.68 5.80
N MET A 167 -13.17 -14.17 5.59
CA MET A 167 -14.03 -14.70 6.65
C MET A 167 -13.46 -15.94 7.34
N THR A 168 -12.56 -16.68 6.69
CA THR A 168 -11.92 -17.87 7.27
C THR A 168 -10.71 -17.57 8.15
N LEU A 169 -10.19 -16.34 8.13
CA LEU A 169 -8.92 -16.01 8.76
C LEU A 169 -9.02 -15.77 10.28
N PRO A 170 -10.03 -15.06 10.81
CA PRO A 170 -10.15 -14.88 12.26
C PRO A 170 -10.54 -16.18 12.96
N THR A 171 -9.91 -16.44 14.10
CA THR A 171 -10.19 -17.61 14.94
C THR A 171 -11.45 -17.45 15.81
N ARG A 172 -11.92 -16.20 15.96
CA ARG A 172 -13.07 -15.82 16.78
C ARG A 172 -14.03 -14.90 16.03
N ALA A 173 -15.30 -15.01 16.35
CA ALA A 173 -16.31 -14.06 15.89
C ALA A 173 -16.19 -12.73 16.67
N PHE A 174 -16.55 -11.62 16.01
CA PHE A 174 -16.48 -10.25 16.55
C PHE A 174 -17.81 -9.80 17.17
N LYS A 175 -18.54 -10.75 17.76
CA LYS A 175 -19.86 -10.49 18.36
C LYS A 175 -19.80 -9.38 19.40
N ASN A 176 -20.81 -8.52 19.36
CA ASN A 176 -21.01 -7.38 20.25
C ASN A 176 -20.01 -6.21 20.07
N LEU A 177 -19.02 -6.32 19.19
CA LEU A 177 -18.13 -5.20 18.88
C LEU A 177 -18.78 -4.26 17.86
N ARG A 178 -18.70 -2.97 18.12
CA ARG A 178 -19.21 -1.86 17.30
C ARG A 178 -18.04 -1.27 16.54
N VAL A 179 -18.05 -1.41 15.22
CA VAL A 179 -16.90 -1.08 14.37
C VAL A 179 -17.26 -0.04 13.34
N GLY A 180 -16.50 1.05 13.30
CA GLY A 180 -16.54 2.07 12.25
C GLY A 180 -15.69 1.64 11.05
N LEU A 181 -16.21 1.81 9.84
CA LEU A 181 -15.47 1.54 8.61
C LEU A 181 -15.54 2.75 7.71
N ASP A 182 -14.42 3.37 7.42
CA ASP A 182 -14.27 4.41 6.39
C ASP A 182 -13.73 3.77 5.11
N CYS A 183 -14.60 3.68 4.11
CA CYS A 183 -14.27 3.02 2.85
C CYS A 183 -13.62 3.95 1.82
N ALA A 184 -13.26 5.18 2.17
CA ALA A 184 -12.62 6.16 1.28
C ALA A 184 -13.39 6.41 -0.05
N ASN A 185 -14.67 6.06 -0.14
CA ASN A 185 -15.40 5.92 -1.40
C ASN A 185 -14.65 5.08 -2.45
N GLY A 186 -13.82 4.15 -2.00
CA GLY A 186 -12.93 3.31 -2.77
C GLY A 186 -13.39 1.85 -2.86
N ALA A 187 -12.46 0.98 -3.19
CA ALA A 187 -12.71 -0.43 -3.49
C ALA A 187 -13.15 -1.26 -2.27
N SER A 188 -12.77 -0.86 -1.04
CA SER A 188 -13.21 -1.50 0.21
C SER A 188 -14.73 -1.44 0.40
N SER A 189 -15.43 -0.49 -0.24
CA SER A 189 -16.90 -0.36 -0.21
C SER A 189 -17.63 -1.63 -0.62
N THR A 190 -17.01 -2.45 -1.44
CA THR A 190 -17.60 -3.70 -1.95
C THR A 190 -17.30 -4.94 -1.09
N VAL A 191 -16.42 -4.82 -0.08
CA VAL A 191 -15.86 -5.96 0.67
C VAL A 191 -15.99 -5.80 2.18
N ALA A 192 -15.52 -4.67 2.74
CA ALA A 192 -15.28 -4.55 4.17
C ALA A 192 -16.51 -4.83 5.02
N LYS A 193 -17.64 -4.16 4.74
CA LYS A 193 -18.88 -4.38 5.51
C LYS A 193 -19.32 -5.82 5.50
N ALA A 194 -19.31 -6.48 4.33
CA ALA A 194 -19.77 -7.86 4.19
C ALA A 194 -18.95 -8.83 5.05
N VAL A 195 -17.63 -8.63 5.11
CA VAL A 195 -16.73 -9.46 5.92
C VAL A 195 -16.99 -9.26 7.42
N PHE A 196 -17.06 -8.02 7.88
CA PHE A 196 -17.28 -7.72 9.31
C PHE A 196 -18.65 -8.15 9.80
N ASP A 197 -19.70 -7.94 9.00
CA ASP A 197 -21.06 -8.39 9.35
C ASP A 197 -21.12 -9.93 9.45
N ALA A 198 -20.49 -10.64 8.52
CA ALA A 198 -20.46 -12.11 8.55
C ALA A 198 -19.70 -12.65 9.76
N LEU A 199 -18.70 -11.92 10.25
CA LEU A 199 -17.97 -12.25 11.48
C LEU A 199 -18.72 -11.81 12.75
N GLY A 200 -19.88 -11.19 12.62
CA GLY A 200 -20.79 -10.84 13.71
C GLY A 200 -20.54 -9.50 14.38
N ALA A 201 -19.71 -8.63 13.79
CA ALA A 201 -19.56 -7.26 14.25
C ALA A 201 -20.79 -6.42 13.93
N LYS A 202 -21.06 -5.39 14.72
CA LYS A 202 -22.03 -4.36 14.38
C LYS A 202 -21.32 -3.22 13.67
N THR A 203 -21.46 -3.16 12.35
CA THR A 203 -20.73 -2.22 11.49
C THR A 203 -21.46 -0.91 11.28
N TYR A 204 -20.71 0.17 11.30
CA TYR A 204 -21.11 1.53 11.00
C TYR A 204 -20.20 2.06 9.88
N VAL A 205 -20.75 2.32 8.70
CA VAL A 205 -19.93 2.60 7.51
C VAL A 205 -20.12 4.05 7.09
N ILE A 206 -19.01 4.72 6.82
CA ILE A 206 -18.95 6.06 6.23
C ILE A 206 -18.18 6.02 4.90
N ASN A 207 -18.33 7.05 4.09
CA ASN A 207 -17.64 7.20 2.80
C ASN A 207 -17.73 5.94 1.92
N ASN A 208 -18.96 5.46 1.73
CA ASN A 208 -19.28 4.20 1.05
C ASN A 208 -20.25 4.39 -0.14
N THR A 209 -20.24 5.57 -0.73
CA THR A 209 -21.10 5.92 -1.88
C THR A 209 -20.25 6.54 -2.99
N PRO A 210 -19.44 5.70 -3.67
CA PRO A 210 -18.54 6.18 -4.72
C PRO A 210 -19.32 6.73 -5.91
N ASP A 211 -18.92 7.90 -6.42
CA ASP A 211 -19.50 8.55 -7.61
C ASP A 211 -18.50 8.64 -8.78
N GLY A 212 -17.29 8.14 -8.58
CA GLY A 212 -16.19 8.15 -9.56
C GLY A 212 -15.25 9.34 -9.42
N THR A 213 -15.60 10.35 -8.59
CA THR A 213 -14.83 11.58 -8.38
C THR A 213 -14.52 11.88 -6.92
N ASN A 214 -15.16 11.17 -6.00
CA ASN A 214 -15.06 11.40 -4.57
C ASN A 214 -14.11 10.43 -3.81
N ILE A 215 -13.41 9.54 -4.51
CA ILE A 215 -12.44 8.61 -3.89
C ILE A 215 -11.35 9.41 -3.16
N ASN A 216 -11.03 9.01 -1.93
CA ASN A 216 -10.05 9.65 -1.04
C ASN A 216 -10.31 11.14 -0.71
N THR A 217 -11.41 11.72 -1.14
CA THR A 217 -11.68 13.14 -0.94
C THR A 217 -12.13 13.40 0.50
N ASN A 218 -11.24 13.96 1.31
CA ASN A 218 -11.45 14.23 2.74
C ASN A 218 -11.94 12.99 3.53
N CYS A 219 -11.43 11.81 3.18
CA CYS A 219 -11.84 10.55 3.79
C CYS A 219 -10.74 9.48 3.65
N GLY A 220 -10.95 8.34 4.31
CA GLY A 220 -10.04 7.21 4.28
C GLY A 220 -8.75 7.41 5.07
N SER A 221 -7.74 6.60 4.78
CA SER A 221 -6.50 6.55 5.56
C SER A 221 -5.62 7.81 5.47
N THR A 222 -5.85 8.68 4.49
CA THR A 222 -5.14 9.96 4.37
C THR A 222 -5.84 11.14 5.05
N HIS A 223 -7.09 10.95 5.50
CA HIS A 223 -7.91 11.96 6.17
C HIS A 223 -8.70 11.30 7.30
N ILE A 224 -7.99 10.94 8.35
CA ILE A 224 -8.49 10.09 9.44
C ILE A 224 -9.44 10.83 10.40
N GLU A 225 -9.41 12.16 10.41
CA GLU A 225 -10.11 13.02 11.38
C GLU A 225 -11.62 12.77 11.38
N GLY A 226 -12.19 12.50 10.19
CA GLY A 226 -13.60 12.15 10.06
C GLY A 226 -13.97 10.88 10.81
N LEU A 227 -13.13 9.84 10.69
CA LEU A 227 -13.32 8.56 11.39
C LEU A 227 -13.08 8.71 12.90
N GLN A 228 -12.07 9.48 13.33
CA GLN A 228 -11.80 9.74 14.75
C GLN A 228 -13.03 10.32 15.45
N LYS A 229 -13.60 11.37 14.88
CA LYS A 229 -14.84 11.98 15.37
C LYS A 229 -16.00 10.99 15.36
N PHE A 230 -16.17 10.23 14.27
CA PHE A 230 -17.25 9.27 14.10
C PHE A 230 -17.20 8.15 15.16
N VAL A 231 -16.02 7.64 15.47
CA VAL A 231 -15.82 6.61 16.51
C VAL A 231 -16.27 7.11 17.87
N VAL A 232 -15.83 8.29 18.28
CA VAL A 232 -16.16 8.88 19.59
C VAL A 232 -17.65 9.21 19.70
N GLU A 233 -18.22 9.90 18.71
CA GLU A 233 -19.63 10.33 18.73
C GLU A 233 -20.61 9.15 18.75
N ASN A 234 -20.23 8.03 18.14
CA ASN A 234 -21.06 6.83 18.10
C ASN A 234 -20.70 5.78 19.16
N ASN A 235 -19.74 6.08 20.05
CA ASN A 235 -19.22 5.15 21.07
C ASN A 235 -18.84 3.79 20.46
N LEU A 236 -18.04 3.78 19.39
CA LEU A 236 -17.58 2.57 18.75
C LEU A 236 -16.36 2.00 19.47
N ASP A 237 -16.16 0.67 19.39
CA ASP A 237 -15.03 -0.01 20.03
C ASP A 237 -13.74 0.17 19.23
N ALA A 238 -13.84 0.36 17.91
CA ALA A 238 -12.74 0.68 17.02
C ALA A 238 -13.25 1.26 15.69
N GLY A 239 -12.38 1.96 14.97
CA GLY A 239 -12.61 2.39 13.60
C GLY A 239 -11.48 1.95 12.68
N PHE A 240 -11.77 1.68 11.41
CA PHE A 240 -10.78 1.35 10.40
C PHE A 240 -10.99 2.18 9.15
N ALA A 241 -9.95 2.85 8.68
CA ALA A 241 -9.94 3.63 7.46
C ALA A 241 -9.04 2.97 6.43
N TYR A 242 -9.57 2.82 5.21
CA TYR A 242 -8.84 2.27 4.07
C TYR A 242 -8.43 3.39 3.11
N ASP A 243 -7.53 3.11 2.19
CA ASP A 243 -7.29 3.95 1.03
C ASP A 243 -8.09 3.47 -0.19
N GLY A 244 -7.93 4.16 -1.32
CA GLY A 244 -8.79 3.95 -2.49
C GLY A 244 -8.84 2.54 -3.04
N ASP A 245 -7.75 1.77 -2.97
CA ASP A 245 -7.68 0.36 -3.40
C ASP A 245 -7.49 -0.63 -2.23
N ALA A 246 -7.61 -0.12 -1.01
CA ALA A 246 -7.65 -0.88 0.23
C ALA A 246 -6.45 -1.83 0.46
N ASP A 247 -5.28 -1.44 -0.03
CA ASP A 247 -4.03 -2.11 0.32
C ASP A 247 -3.43 -1.56 1.62
N ARG A 248 -4.00 -0.45 2.16
CA ARG A 248 -3.67 0.19 3.44
C ARG A 248 -4.84 0.19 4.40
N CYS A 249 -4.50 0.18 5.70
CA CYS A 249 -5.44 0.36 6.79
C CYS A 249 -4.79 1.17 7.91
N LEU A 250 -5.46 2.21 8.37
CA LEU A 250 -5.22 2.85 9.66
C LEU A 250 -6.39 2.57 10.59
N ALA A 251 -6.13 2.51 11.89
CA ALA A 251 -7.17 2.29 12.86
C ALA A 251 -7.36 3.51 13.79
N VAL A 252 -8.50 3.55 14.46
CA VAL A 252 -8.85 4.52 15.49
C VAL A 252 -9.35 3.75 16.70
N ASP A 253 -8.79 4.05 17.87
CA ASP A 253 -9.22 3.43 19.11
C ASP A 253 -10.56 4.01 19.61
N GLU A 254 -11.12 3.40 20.65
CA GLU A 254 -12.40 3.82 21.27
C GLU A 254 -12.39 5.23 21.88
N LYS A 255 -11.19 5.82 22.02
CA LYS A 255 -10.99 7.20 22.54
C LYS A 255 -10.81 8.22 21.42
N GLY A 256 -10.75 7.75 20.16
CA GLY A 256 -10.53 8.59 18.99
C GLY A 256 -9.04 8.81 18.65
N ASN A 257 -8.11 8.10 19.27
CA ASN A 257 -6.70 8.22 18.93
C ASN A 257 -6.37 7.42 17.68
N LEU A 258 -5.45 7.96 16.87
CA LEU A 258 -4.90 7.27 15.70
C LEU A 258 -4.04 6.08 16.14
N VAL A 259 -4.27 4.95 15.51
CA VAL A 259 -3.44 3.74 15.53
C VAL A 259 -2.90 3.54 14.12
N ASP A 260 -1.72 4.08 13.87
CA ASP A 260 -1.08 4.06 12.55
C ASP A 260 -0.42 2.71 12.23
N GLY A 261 0.25 2.61 11.07
CA GLY A 261 0.89 1.36 10.65
C GLY A 261 1.97 0.88 11.61
N ASP A 262 2.69 1.78 12.27
CA ASP A 262 3.70 1.42 13.27
C ASP A 262 3.04 0.82 14.53
N ALA A 263 1.97 1.43 15.00
CA ALA A 263 1.18 0.90 16.12
C ALA A 263 0.55 -0.46 15.77
N ILE A 264 0.08 -0.63 14.53
CA ILE A 264 -0.45 -1.91 14.04
C ILE A 264 0.64 -3.00 14.02
N ILE A 265 1.85 -2.67 13.55
CA ILE A 265 3.01 -3.59 13.58
C ILE A 265 3.36 -3.98 15.01
N TYR A 266 3.36 -3.02 15.95
CA TYR A 266 3.61 -3.29 17.36
C TYR A 266 2.56 -4.24 17.96
N ILE A 267 1.27 -3.93 17.80
CA ILE A 267 0.16 -4.77 18.30
C ILE A 267 0.25 -6.18 17.72
N CYS A 268 0.33 -6.29 16.40
CA CYS A 268 0.34 -7.59 15.72
C CYS A 268 1.63 -8.37 15.98
N GLY A 269 2.77 -7.69 16.07
CA GLY A 269 4.05 -8.29 16.41
C GLY A 269 4.04 -8.91 17.80
N LYS A 270 3.58 -8.17 18.80
CA LYS A 270 3.42 -8.65 20.17
C LYS A 270 2.41 -9.81 20.25
N TYR A 271 1.24 -9.65 19.64
CA TYR A 271 0.22 -10.69 19.58
C TYR A 271 0.73 -12.01 18.98
N LEU A 272 1.48 -11.93 17.89
CA LEU A 272 2.06 -13.11 17.22
C LEU A 272 3.20 -13.73 18.03
N ARG A 273 4.07 -12.91 18.64
CA ARG A 273 5.16 -13.38 19.51
C ARG A 273 4.62 -14.17 20.70
N ASP A 274 3.65 -13.63 21.42
CA ASP A 274 3.09 -14.24 22.63
C ASP A 274 2.45 -15.62 22.36
N ARG A 275 2.11 -15.87 21.08
CA ARG A 275 1.58 -17.16 20.61
C ARG A 275 2.62 -18.04 19.92
N GLY A 276 3.90 -17.66 19.95
CA GLY A 276 4.97 -18.39 19.27
C GLY A 276 4.81 -18.46 17.75
N ARG A 277 4.11 -17.48 17.16
CA ARG A 277 3.79 -17.43 15.73
C ARG A 277 4.63 -16.42 14.97
N LEU A 278 5.40 -15.56 15.65
CA LEU A 278 6.27 -14.57 15.01
C LEU A 278 7.59 -15.24 14.60
N ASN A 279 7.73 -15.56 13.32
CA ASN A 279 8.94 -16.24 12.81
C ASN A 279 10.20 -15.41 13.12
N ASN A 280 11.23 -16.09 13.60
CA ASN A 280 12.52 -15.52 14.01
C ASN A 280 12.38 -14.38 15.04
N ASN A 281 11.21 -14.22 15.65
CA ASN A 281 10.87 -13.15 16.58
C ASN A 281 11.21 -11.76 16.03
N LYS A 282 10.96 -11.53 14.71
CA LYS A 282 11.26 -10.27 14.03
C LYS A 282 10.10 -9.77 13.17
N VAL A 283 10.05 -8.45 13.02
CA VAL A 283 9.18 -7.73 12.08
C VAL A 283 10.01 -6.96 11.07
N VAL A 284 9.43 -6.61 9.93
CA VAL A 284 10.08 -5.78 8.92
C VAL A 284 9.39 -4.42 8.84
N THR A 285 10.20 -3.35 8.92
CA THR A 285 9.75 -1.96 8.87
C THR A 285 10.54 -1.19 7.83
N THR A 286 10.27 0.09 7.65
CA THR A 286 11.09 0.98 6.83
C THR A 286 11.85 1.98 7.68
N VAL A 287 12.85 2.63 7.10
CA VAL A 287 13.58 3.73 7.76
C VAL A 287 12.68 4.90 8.19
N MET A 288 11.42 4.95 7.72
CA MET A 288 10.45 5.97 8.09
C MET A 288 9.61 5.63 9.32
N SER A 289 9.64 4.37 9.79
CA SER A 289 8.92 3.99 11.03
C SER A 289 9.42 4.80 12.23
N ASN A 290 8.51 5.21 13.09
CA ASN A 290 8.78 6.09 14.22
C ASN A 290 9.80 5.50 15.21
N LEU A 291 10.67 6.33 15.76
CA LEU A 291 11.63 5.91 16.79
C LEU A 291 10.96 5.19 17.97
N GLY A 292 9.73 5.63 18.32
CA GLY A 292 8.94 5.01 19.36
C GLY A 292 8.59 3.55 19.09
N LEU A 293 8.36 3.18 17.84
CA LEU A 293 8.16 1.78 17.45
C LEU A 293 9.39 0.94 17.81
N TYR A 294 10.58 1.40 17.43
CA TYR A 294 11.82 0.66 17.68
C TYR A 294 12.06 0.46 19.16
N LYS A 295 11.90 1.53 19.96
CA LYS A 295 12.03 1.45 21.43
C LYS A 295 11.01 0.50 22.05
N ALA A 296 9.77 0.52 21.57
CA ALA A 296 8.72 -0.39 22.05
C ALA A 296 9.01 -1.84 21.68
N LEU A 297 9.49 -2.11 20.46
CA LEU A 297 9.90 -3.45 20.04
C LEU A 297 11.10 -3.96 20.85
N ASP A 298 12.11 -3.12 21.11
CA ASP A 298 13.26 -3.45 21.94
C ASP A 298 12.84 -3.82 23.36
N ALA A 299 11.93 -3.03 23.96
CA ALA A 299 11.39 -3.30 25.31
C ALA A 299 10.61 -4.63 25.38
N GLU A 300 9.97 -5.03 24.30
CA GLU A 300 9.26 -6.31 24.18
C GLU A 300 10.18 -7.47 23.72
N GLY A 301 11.46 -7.21 23.44
CA GLY A 301 12.40 -8.21 22.94
C GLY A 301 12.06 -8.71 21.54
N ILE A 302 11.37 -7.90 20.72
CA ILE A 302 11.05 -8.21 19.33
C ILE A 302 12.10 -7.54 18.42
N GLY A 303 12.80 -8.35 17.63
CA GLY A 303 13.76 -7.85 16.63
C GLY A 303 13.06 -7.21 15.43
N TYR A 304 13.80 -6.40 14.68
CA TYR A 304 13.28 -5.77 13.46
C TYR A 304 14.36 -5.62 12.40
N GLU A 305 13.89 -5.59 11.14
CA GLU A 305 14.71 -5.18 9.99
C GLU A 305 14.18 -3.86 9.45
N LYS A 306 15.10 -2.96 9.06
CA LYS A 306 14.79 -1.64 8.48
C LYS A 306 15.12 -1.66 6.99
N THR A 307 14.13 -1.51 6.14
CA THR A 307 14.32 -1.41 4.70
C THR A 307 14.29 0.04 4.21
N ALA A 308 14.65 0.26 2.97
CA ALA A 308 14.30 1.49 2.27
C ALA A 308 12.77 1.65 2.19
N VAL A 309 12.30 2.88 1.99
CA VAL A 309 10.88 3.20 1.83
C VAL A 309 10.33 2.56 0.56
N GLY A 310 9.22 1.87 0.70
CA GLY A 310 8.50 1.20 -0.37
C GLY A 310 8.17 -0.25 0.00
N ASP A 311 6.92 -0.61 -0.18
CA ASP A 311 6.36 -1.92 0.12
C ASP A 311 7.09 -3.08 -0.57
N LYS A 312 7.68 -2.81 -1.75
CA LYS A 312 8.53 -3.77 -2.47
C LYS A 312 9.71 -4.23 -1.62
N TYR A 313 10.44 -3.30 -1.01
CA TYR A 313 11.61 -3.62 -0.19
C TYR A 313 11.23 -4.35 1.09
N VAL A 314 10.09 -3.97 1.69
CA VAL A 314 9.53 -4.70 2.84
C VAL A 314 9.23 -6.14 2.46
N TYR A 315 8.51 -6.34 1.35
CA TYR A 315 8.12 -7.67 0.87
C TYR A 315 9.35 -8.54 0.51
N GLU A 316 10.31 -7.99 -0.23
CA GLU A 316 11.56 -8.69 -0.59
C GLU A 316 12.31 -9.16 0.67
N CYS A 317 12.53 -8.27 1.64
CA CYS A 317 13.17 -8.61 2.90
C CYS A 317 12.41 -9.70 3.67
N MET A 318 11.06 -9.63 3.69
CA MET A 318 10.24 -10.66 4.33
C MET A 318 10.40 -12.02 3.66
N MET A 319 10.42 -12.07 2.33
CA MET A 319 10.53 -13.33 1.58
C MET A 319 11.90 -13.96 1.72
N GLU A 320 12.96 -13.17 1.61
CA GLU A 320 14.35 -13.65 1.73
C GLU A 320 14.65 -14.25 3.12
N ASN A 321 14.03 -13.71 4.16
CA ASN A 321 14.33 -14.11 5.55
C ASN A 321 13.21 -14.93 6.22
N GLY A 322 12.10 -15.18 5.51
CA GLY A 322 10.96 -15.92 6.03
C GLY A 322 10.18 -15.18 7.13
N TYR A 323 10.23 -13.85 7.16
CA TYR A 323 9.45 -13.06 8.11
C TYR A 323 7.97 -13.01 7.71
N ILE A 324 7.09 -12.95 8.71
CA ILE A 324 5.65 -13.09 8.49
C ILE A 324 4.86 -11.80 8.67
N LEU A 325 5.46 -10.79 9.27
CA LEU A 325 4.85 -9.48 9.51
C LEU A 325 5.83 -8.39 9.11
N GLY A 326 5.38 -7.49 8.28
CA GLY A 326 6.09 -6.28 7.92
C GLY A 326 5.14 -5.22 7.40
N GLY A 327 5.63 -3.99 7.28
CA GLY A 327 4.82 -2.91 6.77
C GLY A 327 5.44 -1.54 6.93
N GLU A 328 4.61 -0.54 6.70
CA GLU A 328 4.96 0.88 6.72
C GLU A 328 4.02 1.65 7.65
N GLN A 329 4.48 2.76 8.19
CA GLN A 329 3.66 3.68 9.02
C GLN A 329 2.38 4.11 8.29
N SER A 330 2.40 4.20 6.96
CA SER A 330 1.23 4.54 6.12
C SER A 330 0.08 3.53 6.18
N GLY A 331 0.25 2.40 6.89
CA GLY A 331 -0.76 1.35 7.02
C GLY A 331 -0.71 0.25 5.96
N HIS A 332 0.30 0.23 5.09
CA HIS A 332 0.53 -0.89 4.18
C HIS A 332 1.18 -2.04 4.95
N ILE A 333 0.36 -2.96 5.47
CA ILE A 333 0.79 -4.06 6.33
C ILE A 333 0.67 -5.40 5.60
N ILE A 334 1.75 -6.17 5.63
CA ILE A 334 1.86 -7.46 4.95
C ILE A 334 1.90 -8.58 6.00
N PHE A 335 0.96 -9.50 5.92
CA PHE A 335 0.97 -10.79 6.63
C PHE A 335 1.32 -11.88 5.61
N SER A 336 2.60 -12.21 5.43
CA SER A 336 3.08 -13.04 4.31
C SER A 336 2.50 -14.45 4.27
N LYS A 337 1.99 -14.98 5.39
CA LYS A 337 1.25 -16.24 5.44
C LYS A 337 -0.12 -16.14 4.76
N ASN A 338 -0.69 -14.95 4.68
CA ASN A 338 -2.04 -14.71 4.20
C ASN A 338 -2.07 -13.97 2.85
N ALA A 339 -1.22 -12.95 2.68
CA ALA A 339 -1.19 -12.06 1.52
C ALA A 339 0.23 -11.87 0.98
N ARG A 340 0.35 -11.46 -0.29
CA ARG A 340 1.63 -11.15 -0.95
C ARG A 340 1.83 -9.65 -1.16
N THR A 341 0.91 -8.86 -0.68
CA THR A 341 0.92 -7.39 -0.68
C THR A 341 0.23 -6.91 0.60
N GLY A 342 0.24 -5.62 0.86
CA GLY A 342 -0.60 -5.04 1.90
C GLY A 342 -2.07 -5.36 1.67
N ASP A 343 -2.79 -5.58 2.76
CA ASP A 343 -4.20 -5.91 2.73
C ASP A 343 -4.89 -5.22 3.90
N GLY A 344 -5.57 -4.11 3.60
CA GLY A 344 -6.19 -3.27 4.63
C GLY A 344 -7.31 -4.00 5.37
N VAL A 345 -8.14 -4.77 4.67
CA VAL A 345 -9.23 -5.51 5.32
C VAL A 345 -8.67 -6.65 6.18
N LEU A 346 -7.70 -7.41 5.68
CA LEU A 346 -6.99 -8.40 6.48
C LEU A 346 -6.35 -7.78 7.73
N THR A 347 -5.71 -6.62 7.58
CA THR A 347 -5.06 -5.90 8.68
C THR A 347 -6.08 -5.54 9.76
N SER A 348 -7.22 -4.97 9.39
CA SER A 348 -8.29 -4.66 10.35
C SER A 348 -8.83 -5.93 11.05
N LEU A 349 -8.94 -7.05 10.36
CA LEU A 349 -9.32 -8.34 10.96
C LEU A 349 -8.28 -8.84 11.97
N LYS A 350 -6.98 -8.64 11.71
CA LYS A 350 -5.91 -9.05 12.63
C LYS A 350 -5.89 -8.20 13.91
N ILE A 351 -6.19 -6.92 13.81
CA ILE A 351 -6.38 -6.04 14.98
C ILE A 351 -7.58 -6.50 15.80
N MET A 352 -8.73 -6.74 15.16
CA MET A 352 -9.92 -7.24 15.82
C MET A 352 -9.70 -8.60 16.49
N GLU A 353 -8.94 -9.48 15.84
CA GLU A 353 -8.56 -10.78 16.42
C GLU A 353 -7.75 -10.57 17.72
N ALA A 354 -6.78 -9.66 17.72
CA ALA A 354 -5.99 -9.31 18.90
C ALA A 354 -6.89 -8.74 20.01
N MET A 355 -7.79 -7.79 19.72
CA MET A 355 -8.72 -7.21 20.70
C MET A 355 -9.59 -8.28 21.36
N VAL A 356 -10.16 -9.19 20.56
CA VAL A 356 -11.07 -10.24 21.07
C VAL A 356 -10.31 -11.27 21.92
N GLU A 357 -9.16 -11.71 21.48
CA GLU A 357 -8.39 -12.74 22.18
C GLU A 357 -7.70 -12.24 23.42
N GLU A 358 -7.17 -11.00 23.42
CA GLU A 358 -6.60 -10.35 24.61
C GLU A 358 -7.69 -9.81 25.56
N LYS A 359 -8.94 -9.69 25.08
CA LYS A 359 -10.06 -9.07 25.81
C LYS A 359 -9.74 -7.65 26.27
N MET A 360 -9.06 -6.89 25.42
CA MET A 360 -8.61 -5.52 25.66
C MET A 360 -9.17 -4.57 24.60
N PRO A 361 -9.51 -3.33 24.99
CA PRO A 361 -9.81 -2.29 24.03
C PRO A 361 -8.54 -1.93 23.23
N LEU A 362 -8.72 -1.32 22.06
CA LEU A 362 -7.61 -1.03 21.16
C LEU A 362 -6.59 -0.07 21.79
N SER A 363 -7.04 0.91 22.61
CA SER A 363 -6.14 1.83 23.31
C SER A 363 -5.22 1.16 24.35
N GLU A 364 -5.59 -0.01 24.87
CA GLU A 364 -4.73 -0.76 25.79
C GLU A 364 -3.72 -1.65 25.04
N LEU A 365 -4.03 -2.07 23.82
CA LEU A 365 -3.10 -2.84 22.97
C LEU A 365 -1.90 -2.00 22.50
N THR A 366 -2.06 -0.68 22.43
CA THR A 366 -0.97 0.27 22.13
C THR A 366 -0.14 0.66 23.34
N ARG A 367 -0.51 0.18 24.54
CA ARG A 367 0.24 0.49 25.75
C ARG A 367 1.70 0.07 25.64
N GLY A 368 2.62 0.98 25.91
CA GLY A 368 4.06 0.78 25.76
C GLY A 368 4.64 1.36 24.48
N LEU A 369 3.81 1.75 23.53
CA LEU A 369 4.23 2.51 22.36
C LEU A 369 4.07 4.01 22.63
N THR A 370 5.17 4.75 22.54
CA THR A 370 5.18 6.22 22.62
C THR A 370 5.56 6.76 21.25
N ILE A 371 4.66 7.49 20.60
CA ILE A 371 4.96 8.13 19.31
C ILE A 371 5.79 9.40 19.58
N TYR A 372 6.97 9.46 18.97
CA TYR A 372 7.82 10.64 18.99
C TYR A 372 7.28 11.67 18.00
N PRO A 373 7.16 12.94 18.41
CA PRO A 373 6.94 14.04 17.46
C PRO A 373 7.92 13.97 16.29
N GLN A 374 7.43 14.24 15.09
CA GLN A 374 8.21 14.16 13.86
C GLN A 374 8.00 15.40 13.01
N LEU A 375 9.09 16.02 12.58
CA LEU A 375 9.03 17.08 11.57
C LEU A 375 9.82 16.68 10.32
N LEU A 376 9.14 16.73 9.18
CA LEU A 376 9.71 16.48 7.87
C LEU A 376 9.67 17.75 7.03
N VAL A 377 10.83 18.22 6.61
CA VAL A 377 10.95 19.36 5.68
C VAL A 377 11.49 18.87 4.34
N ASN A 378 10.77 19.21 3.27
CA ASN A 378 11.17 18.95 1.90
C ASN A 378 11.87 20.20 1.36
N VAL A 379 13.15 20.08 1.03
CA VAL A 379 13.94 21.18 0.44
C VAL A 379 14.14 20.90 -1.05
N LYS A 380 13.60 21.76 -1.90
CA LYS A 380 13.79 21.66 -3.35
C LYS A 380 15.20 22.12 -3.69
N VAL A 381 15.97 21.29 -4.38
CA VAL A 381 17.41 21.55 -4.59
C VAL A 381 17.81 21.44 -6.05
N THR A 382 18.89 22.14 -6.40
CA THR A 382 19.49 22.12 -7.74
C THR A 382 20.09 20.76 -8.09
N SER A 383 20.73 20.09 -7.10
CA SER A 383 21.39 18.80 -7.26
C SER A 383 21.30 17.98 -5.98
N LYS A 384 20.50 16.91 -6.02
CA LYS A 384 20.38 15.98 -4.86
C LYS A 384 21.72 15.35 -4.50
N LYS A 385 22.53 15.01 -5.51
CA LYS A 385 23.82 14.37 -5.31
C LYS A 385 24.79 15.27 -4.58
N GLU A 386 24.93 16.53 -5.02
CA GLU A 386 25.85 17.49 -4.40
C GLU A 386 25.49 17.74 -2.94
N VAL A 387 24.20 17.91 -2.62
CA VAL A 387 23.74 18.09 -1.23
C VAL A 387 24.06 16.87 -0.36
N MET A 388 23.86 15.66 -0.87
CA MET A 388 24.13 14.43 -0.11
C MET A 388 25.62 14.11 0.04
N GLU A 389 26.49 14.73 -0.76
CA GLU A 389 27.95 14.59 -0.70
C GLU A 389 28.64 15.81 -0.03
N ASP A 390 27.90 16.89 0.28
CA ASP A 390 28.45 18.09 0.90
C ASP A 390 28.88 17.85 2.35
N ALA A 391 30.15 18.11 2.65
CA ALA A 391 30.74 17.84 3.96
C ALA A 391 30.10 18.65 5.10
N ASP A 392 29.66 19.89 4.84
CA ASP A 392 29.07 20.75 5.86
C ASP A 392 27.64 20.34 6.16
N VAL A 393 26.87 19.89 5.14
CA VAL A 393 25.51 19.33 5.31
C VAL A 393 25.58 18.03 6.12
N LEU A 394 26.51 17.13 5.79
CA LEU A 394 26.70 15.88 6.54
C LEU A 394 27.18 16.15 7.97
N ALA A 395 28.07 17.12 8.18
CA ALA A 395 28.52 17.51 9.51
C ALA A 395 27.39 18.10 10.36
N ALA A 396 26.50 18.91 9.76
CA ALA A 396 25.33 19.44 10.44
C ALA A 396 24.37 18.32 10.86
N ALA A 397 24.08 17.37 9.96
CA ALA A 397 23.25 16.23 10.27
C ALA A 397 23.85 15.37 11.41
N LYS A 398 25.16 15.11 11.35
CA LYS A 398 25.87 14.36 12.42
C LYS A 398 25.83 15.08 13.76
N LYS A 399 26.00 16.39 13.77
CA LYS A 399 25.90 17.21 15.00
C LYS A 399 24.50 17.12 15.62
N VAL A 400 23.46 17.10 14.79
CA VAL A 400 22.07 16.89 15.25
C VAL A 400 21.91 15.48 15.79
N GLU A 401 22.41 14.44 15.13
CA GLU A 401 22.38 13.07 15.60
C GLU A 401 23.04 12.92 16.97
N GLU A 402 24.23 13.51 17.15
CA GLU A 402 24.97 13.52 18.43
C GLU A 402 24.21 14.27 19.54
N ALA A 403 23.55 15.38 19.21
CA ALA A 403 22.77 16.18 20.15
C ALA A 403 21.49 15.46 20.60
N LEU A 404 20.84 14.73 19.71
CA LEU A 404 19.62 13.98 20.01
C LEU A 404 19.91 12.70 20.82
N GLY A 405 21.05 12.06 20.58
CA GLY A 405 21.42 10.78 21.22
C GLY A 405 20.30 9.73 21.09
N ASP A 406 19.98 9.09 22.20
CA ASP A 406 18.89 8.09 22.26
C ASP A 406 17.48 8.70 22.28
N ASP A 407 17.36 10.01 22.47
CA ASP A 407 16.08 10.70 22.65
C ASP A 407 15.50 11.27 21.35
N GLY A 408 16.15 10.98 20.23
CA GLY A 408 15.68 11.40 18.91
C GLY A 408 16.52 10.80 17.78
N ARG A 409 16.21 11.19 16.57
CA ARG A 409 17.00 10.82 15.38
C ARG A 409 16.80 11.83 14.27
N ILE A 410 17.77 11.88 13.38
CA ILE A 410 17.67 12.61 12.12
C ILE A 410 17.74 11.62 10.95
N LEU A 411 16.96 11.88 9.90
CA LEU A 411 17.03 11.18 8.62
C LEU A 411 17.14 12.19 7.49
N LEU A 412 18.30 12.19 6.84
CA LEU A 412 18.55 12.97 5.64
C LEU A 412 18.52 12.04 4.43
N ARG A 413 17.63 12.30 3.46
CA ARG A 413 17.52 11.47 2.26
C ARG A 413 17.06 12.23 1.03
N GLN A 414 17.47 11.75 -0.13
CA GLN A 414 16.96 12.25 -1.40
C GLN A 414 15.59 11.65 -1.74
N SER A 415 14.71 12.43 -2.38
CA SER A 415 13.48 11.91 -3.00
C SER A 415 13.83 11.04 -4.21
N GLY A 416 13.09 9.94 -4.38
CA GLY A 416 13.27 9.06 -5.54
C GLY A 416 12.84 9.72 -6.85
N THR A 417 11.77 10.49 -6.85
CA THR A 417 11.10 11.01 -8.05
C THR A 417 11.28 12.52 -8.24
N GLU A 418 11.36 13.28 -7.17
CA GLU A 418 11.39 14.74 -7.19
C GLU A 418 12.80 15.30 -6.92
N PRO A 419 13.11 16.52 -7.35
CA PRO A 419 14.38 17.18 -7.06
C PRO A 419 14.42 17.75 -5.63
N LEU A 420 14.16 16.87 -4.64
CA LEU A 420 14.03 17.22 -3.23
C LEU A 420 15.04 16.47 -2.35
N ILE A 421 15.55 17.15 -1.34
CA ILE A 421 16.14 16.54 -0.15
C ILE A 421 15.10 16.60 0.97
N ARG A 422 14.95 15.50 1.66
CA ARG A 422 14.05 15.36 2.80
C ARG A 422 14.87 15.32 4.08
N VAL A 423 14.62 16.30 4.95
CA VAL A 423 15.22 16.38 6.27
C VAL A 423 14.12 16.06 7.29
N MET A 424 14.25 14.95 7.97
CA MET A 424 13.29 14.51 9.00
C MET A 424 14.00 14.42 10.34
N VAL A 425 13.39 14.98 11.38
CA VAL A 425 13.81 14.80 12.77
C VAL A 425 12.65 14.28 13.59
N GLU A 426 12.95 13.30 14.44
CA GLU A 426 12.09 12.85 15.52
C GLU A 426 12.75 13.17 16.85
N ALA A 427 11.98 13.72 17.79
CA ALA A 427 12.47 14.11 19.12
C ALA A 427 11.33 14.09 20.15
N LYS A 428 11.64 14.40 21.40
CA LYS A 428 10.66 14.41 22.51
C LYS A 428 9.56 15.46 22.35
N THR A 429 9.85 16.58 21.68
CA THR A 429 8.87 17.66 21.46
C THR A 429 8.98 18.22 20.04
N ASP A 430 7.89 18.87 19.58
CA ASP A 430 7.87 19.53 18.26
C ASP A 430 8.89 20.67 18.17
N GLU A 431 9.13 21.40 19.27
CA GLU A 431 10.10 22.48 19.31
C GLU A 431 11.52 21.95 19.05
N ILE A 432 11.90 20.83 19.69
CA ILE A 432 13.19 20.19 19.45
C ILE A 432 13.31 19.70 18.01
N CYS A 433 12.24 19.09 17.47
CA CYS A 433 12.22 18.67 16.08
C CYS A 433 12.49 19.86 15.15
N LYS A 434 11.80 20.98 15.39
CA LYS A 434 11.93 22.19 14.57
C LYS A 434 13.34 22.79 14.64
N GLU A 435 13.90 22.96 15.84
CA GLU A 435 15.25 23.49 16.03
C GLU A 435 16.29 22.69 15.22
N HIS A 436 16.22 21.38 15.31
CA HIS A 436 17.19 20.49 14.67
C HIS A 436 16.99 20.34 13.16
N VAL A 437 15.75 20.36 12.67
CA VAL A 437 15.47 20.40 11.23
C VAL A 437 15.98 21.68 10.61
N ASP A 438 15.65 22.83 11.24
CA ASP A 438 16.04 24.14 10.75
C ASP A 438 17.58 24.26 10.69
N ALA A 439 18.31 23.73 11.69
CA ALA A 439 19.77 23.73 11.71
C ALA A 439 20.40 23.07 10.47
N VAL A 440 19.83 21.99 9.95
CA VAL A 440 20.33 21.31 8.75
C VAL A 440 19.83 21.98 7.47
N VAL A 441 18.57 22.40 7.45
CA VAL A 441 17.98 23.10 6.29
C VAL A 441 18.69 24.42 6.02
N ASP A 442 19.04 25.17 7.06
CA ASP A 442 19.75 26.43 6.93
C ASP A 442 21.18 26.27 6.35
N VAL A 443 21.86 25.15 6.64
CA VAL A 443 23.12 24.81 5.97
C VAL A 443 22.89 24.57 4.48
N ILE A 444 21.87 23.79 4.09
CA ILE A 444 21.52 23.53 2.68
C ILE A 444 21.23 24.87 1.96
N ARG A 445 20.49 25.78 2.60
CA ARG A 445 20.16 27.12 2.09
C ARG A 445 21.39 28.00 1.94
N SER A 446 22.23 28.10 2.97
CA SER A 446 23.43 28.94 2.98
C SER A 446 24.44 28.56 1.91
N LYS A 447 24.43 27.29 1.48
CA LYS A 447 25.23 26.77 0.38
C LYS A 447 24.66 27.08 -1.00
N GLY A 448 23.45 27.66 -1.08
CA GLY A 448 22.80 27.99 -2.35
C GLY A 448 22.21 26.79 -3.09
N TYR A 449 22.00 25.69 -2.42
CA TYR A 449 21.40 24.49 -3.03
C TYR A 449 19.87 24.58 -3.19
N GLU A 450 19.19 25.36 -2.34
CA GLU A 450 17.73 25.50 -2.40
C GLU A 450 17.32 26.28 -3.65
N VAL A 451 16.30 25.76 -4.35
CA VAL A 451 15.64 26.41 -5.49
C VAL A 451 14.36 27.05 -4.97
N GLN A 452 14.19 28.34 -5.26
CA GLN A 452 12.96 29.08 -4.92
C GLN A 452 11.75 28.62 -5.72
#